data_cefc685021463f34a05b69f416242347
#
_entry.id   cefc685021463f34a05b69f416242347
#
_cell.length_a   1.000
_cell.length_b   1.000
_cell.length_c   1.000
_cell.angle_alpha   90.00
_cell.angle_beta   90.00
_cell.angle_gamma   90.00
#
_symmetry.space_group_name_H-M   'P 1'
#
loop_
_entity.id
_entity.type
_entity.pdbx_description
1 polymer ?
#
loop_
_entity_poly.entity_id
_entity_poly.type
_entity_poly.pdbx_seq_one_letter_code
_entity_poly.pdbx_strand_id
1 'polypeptide(L)'
;MERKGRIREYYSMFGDVLSNKNIMAISLTSSLWSMMGQGYSPFWALYLQKFLGATVTNIGLFSMISTAESLLFQLPGGLIADRYGRRNLILFGTVLRTFGPVLYLLATSWEWVIPGAIIAGMTSLYMPAFNAIIAESLPSRRRGSGYGVYDSIMRIPGIFAPVVGGFLVDTYGLYAGVRAFLILQIGASIVGIIVRYLTLQETFVHKTGKRPPIIPTTETFRELPRPIVIMVIVSIIGSFSGRLVFDYVNLYALEILKITPTHLGLITSIAGLVLLLLTLPSAMLADKYGRKNNIMLSRVITPFTPFLITIVSGFTPYLIVMVFNAIGSALGGGGVQAGASAWNALIADIVSSEKRATVNGLIGTLTAVVAAPSSVIGGWLWETFYPELPFQLSAIIGLVAAVVFWFGVHEPDKSIDE
;
A
#
# COMPACT_ATOMS: atom_id res chain seq x y z
N MET A 1 -21.32 -32.36 7.67
CA MET A 1 -19.95 -32.68 8.17
C MET A 1 -18.87 -31.78 7.58
N GLU A 2 -18.91 -31.40 6.31
CA GLU A 2 -17.89 -30.53 5.65
C GLU A 2 -17.71 -29.15 6.31
N ARG A 3 -18.78 -28.49 6.76
CA ARG A 3 -18.71 -27.15 7.36
C ARG A 3 -17.95 -27.13 8.70
N LYS A 4 -18.10 -28.18 9.51
CA LYS A 4 -17.33 -28.32 10.77
C LYS A 4 -15.86 -28.66 10.52
N GLY A 5 -15.54 -29.39 9.45
CA GLY A 5 -14.18 -29.67 9.03
C GLY A 5 -13.42 -28.39 8.60
N ARG A 6 -14.04 -27.53 7.79
CA ARG A 6 -13.47 -26.24 7.35
C ARG A 6 -13.23 -25.27 8.51
N ILE A 7 -14.14 -25.21 9.47
CA ILE A 7 -13.98 -24.36 10.66
C ILE A 7 -12.79 -24.84 11.50
N ARG A 8 -12.66 -26.14 11.72
CA ARG A 8 -11.54 -26.73 12.49
C ARG A 8 -10.21 -26.55 11.77
N GLU A 9 -10.21 -26.65 10.46
CA GLU A 9 -9.03 -26.37 9.60
C GLU A 9 -8.62 -24.88 9.68
N TYR A 10 -9.57 -23.97 9.71
CA TYR A 10 -9.34 -22.54 9.89
C TYR A 10 -8.70 -22.24 11.25
N TYR A 11 -9.22 -22.81 12.33
CA TYR A 11 -8.62 -22.65 13.67
C TYR A 11 -7.23 -23.27 13.77
N SER A 12 -6.96 -24.41 13.09
CA SER A 12 -5.62 -25.00 13.08
C SER A 12 -4.61 -24.12 12.33
N MET A 13 -5.03 -23.42 11.28
CA MET A 13 -4.17 -22.49 10.54
C MET A 13 -3.77 -21.27 11.40
N PHE A 14 -4.72 -20.71 12.17
CA PHE A 14 -4.39 -19.67 13.15
C PHE A 14 -3.39 -20.19 14.18
N GLY A 15 -3.56 -21.41 14.67
CA GLY A 15 -2.64 -22.05 15.59
C GLY A 15 -1.22 -22.18 15.02
N ASP A 16 -1.07 -22.63 13.77
CA ASP A 16 0.22 -22.78 13.10
C ASP A 16 0.96 -21.44 12.95
N VAL A 17 0.22 -20.37 12.59
CA VAL A 17 0.79 -19.02 12.44
C VAL A 17 1.16 -18.43 13.80
N LEU A 18 0.26 -18.54 14.80
CA LEU A 18 0.46 -17.99 16.13
C LEU A 18 1.55 -18.72 16.92
N SER A 19 1.79 -20.01 16.64
CA SER A 19 2.86 -20.79 17.28
C SER A 19 4.24 -20.54 16.68
N ASN A 20 4.32 -19.99 15.44
CA ASN A 20 5.60 -19.74 14.80
C ASN A 20 6.24 -18.45 15.32
N LYS A 21 7.38 -18.60 16.01
CA LYS A 21 8.10 -17.48 16.65
C LYS A 21 8.51 -16.39 15.66
N ASN A 22 8.98 -16.75 14.45
CA ASN A 22 9.37 -15.79 13.42
C ASN A 22 8.18 -14.96 12.96
N ILE A 23 7.06 -15.62 12.64
CA ILE A 23 5.86 -14.95 12.12
C ILE A 23 5.28 -14.04 13.19
N MET A 24 5.15 -14.53 14.42
CA MET A 24 4.60 -13.73 15.52
C MET A 24 5.46 -12.51 15.84
N ALA A 25 6.79 -12.67 15.93
CA ALA A 25 7.70 -11.56 16.17
C ALA A 25 7.59 -10.49 15.07
N ILE A 26 7.58 -10.92 13.81
CA ILE A 26 7.46 -10.04 12.66
C ILE A 26 6.09 -9.35 12.64
N SER A 27 5.00 -10.12 12.79
CA SER A 27 3.63 -9.59 12.72
C SER A 27 3.37 -8.55 13.79
N LEU A 28 3.64 -8.89 15.06
CA LEU A 28 3.36 -8.00 16.19
C LEU A 28 4.21 -6.72 16.15
N THR A 29 5.51 -6.84 15.86
CA THR A 29 6.40 -5.67 15.83
C THR A 29 6.11 -4.77 14.62
N SER A 30 5.73 -5.35 13.47
CA SER A 30 5.33 -4.57 12.30
C SER A 30 3.96 -3.95 12.46
N SER A 31 3.01 -4.66 13.08
CA SER A 31 1.68 -4.14 13.41
C SER A 31 1.77 -2.93 14.34
N LEU A 32 2.54 -3.04 15.42
CA LEU A 32 2.74 -1.94 16.37
C LEU A 32 3.34 -0.71 15.67
N TRP A 33 4.37 -0.90 14.86
CA TRP A 33 5.00 0.19 14.12
C TRP A 33 4.05 0.81 13.08
N SER A 34 3.33 -0.02 12.33
CA SER A 34 2.36 0.43 11.33
C SER A 34 1.21 1.20 11.98
N MET A 35 0.71 0.72 13.11
CA MET A 35 -0.33 1.40 13.89
C MET A 35 0.10 2.81 14.28
N MET A 36 1.33 3.00 14.75
CA MET A 36 1.82 4.34 15.08
C MET A 36 1.92 5.23 13.85
N GLY A 37 2.40 4.70 12.71
CA GLY A 37 2.45 5.42 11.44
C GLY A 37 1.08 5.83 10.93
N GLN A 38 0.10 4.93 10.98
CA GLN A 38 -1.29 5.21 10.57
C GLN A 38 -1.98 6.25 11.46
N GLY A 39 -1.58 6.36 12.72
CA GLY A 39 -2.14 7.34 13.65
C GLY A 39 -1.90 8.79 13.24
N TYR A 40 -0.74 9.11 12.67
CA TYR A 40 -0.45 10.48 12.22
C TYR A 40 -0.53 10.67 10.71
N SER A 41 -0.52 9.62 9.92
CA SER A 41 -0.50 9.70 8.45
C SER A 41 -1.57 10.62 7.86
N PRO A 42 -2.84 10.63 8.29
CA PRO A 42 -3.85 11.54 7.75
C PRO A 42 -3.54 13.02 7.98
N PHE A 43 -2.75 13.33 9.00
CA PHE A 43 -2.42 14.69 9.43
C PHE A 43 -1.04 15.14 8.95
N TRP A 44 -0.26 14.25 8.33
CA TRP A 44 1.13 14.48 7.97
C TRP A 44 1.32 15.62 6.98
N ALA A 45 0.52 15.67 5.91
CA ALA A 45 0.58 16.74 4.92
C ALA A 45 0.30 18.11 5.55
N LEU A 46 -0.72 18.21 6.41
CA LEU A 46 -1.05 19.42 7.13
C LEU A 46 0.07 19.81 8.13
N TYR A 47 0.71 18.84 8.78
CA TYR A 47 1.84 19.10 9.67
C TYR A 47 3.05 19.66 8.91
N LEU A 48 3.40 19.08 7.74
CA LEU A 48 4.45 19.58 6.87
C LEU A 48 4.20 21.03 6.46
N GLN A 49 2.95 21.34 6.10
CA GLN A 49 2.57 22.69 5.66
C GLN A 49 2.59 23.72 6.81
N LYS A 50 1.95 23.42 7.94
CA LYS A 50 1.74 24.38 9.02
C LYS A 50 2.98 24.60 9.90
N PHE A 51 3.80 23.57 10.10
CA PHE A 51 4.92 23.62 11.05
C PHE A 51 6.30 23.52 10.42
N LEU A 52 6.40 22.93 9.23
CA LEU A 52 7.68 22.78 8.55
C LEU A 52 7.79 23.65 7.28
N GLY A 53 6.78 24.49 7.01
CA GLY A 53 6.82 25.47 5.91
C GLY A 53 6.75 24.86 4.51
N ALA A 54 6.27 23.62 4.38
CA ALA A 54 6.12 22.99 3.07
C ALA A 54 4.96 23.63 2.30
N THR A 55 5.16 23.89 1.02
CA THR A 55 4.06 24.18 0.08
C THR A 55 3.39 22.85 -0.31
N VAL A 56 2.23 22.91 -0.96
CA VAL A 56 1.54 21.70 -1.43
C VAL A 56 2.40 20.99 -2.50
N THR A 57 3.09 21.74 -3.34
CA THR A 57 4.07 21.20 -4.31
C THR A 57 5.23 20.48 -3.60
N ASN A 58 5.73 21.04 -2.46
CA ASN A 58 6.79 20.40 -1.67
C ASN A 58 6.33 19.09 -1.03
N ILE A 59 5.06 18.99 -0.61
CA ILE A 59 4.45 17.73 -0.14
C ILE A 59 4.47 16.70 -1.27
N GLY A 60 4.13 17.10 -2.50
CA GLY A 60 4.24 16.23 -3.68
C GLY A 60 5.68 15.81 -3.98
N LEU A 61 6.65 16.70 -3.82
CA LEU A 61 8.07 16.40 -4.00
C LEU A 61 8.56 15.38 -2.97
N PHE A 62 8.18 15.53 -1.71
CA PHE A 62 8.45 14.56 -0.65
C PHE A 62 7.89 13.17 -1.01
N SER A 63 6.64 13.12 -1.49
CA SER A 63 5.99 11.88 -1.90
C SER A 63 6.66 11.25 -3.13
N MET A 64 7.08 12.05 -4.10
CA MET A 64 7.84 11.61 -5.27
C MET A 64 9.17 10.97 -4.85
N ILE A 65 9.93 11.63 -3.98
CA ILE A 65 11.20 11.11 -3.45
C ILE A 65 10.96 9.78 -2.72
N SER A 66 9.99 9.71 -1.83
CA SER A 66 9.64 8.50 -1.08
C SER A 66 9.25 7.31 -1.99
N THR A 67 8.63 7.60 -3.13
CA THR A 67 8.28 6.57 -4.12
C THR A 67 9.52 6.11 -4.90
N ALA A 68 10.35 7.04 -5.35
CA ALA A 68 11.57 6.74 -6.11
C ALA A 68 12.57 5.91 -5.31
N GLU A 69 12.78 6.25 -4.03
CA GLU A 69 13.68 5.52 -3.14
C GLU A 69 13.26 4.05 -2.96
N SER A 70 11.97 3.80 -2.71
CA SER A 70 11.50 2.43 -2.49
C SER A 70 11.77 1.55 -3.72
N LEU A 71 11.69 2.09 -4.93
CA LEU A 71 12.08 1.39 -6.15
C LEU A 71 13.57 1.12 -6.24
N LEU A 72 14.38 2.12 -5.95
CA LEU A 72 15.86 2.02 -6.04
C LEU A 72 16.42 0.98 -5.06
N PHE A 73 15.85 0.92 -3.84
CA PHE A 73 16.39 0.06 -2.79
C PHE A 73 15.79 -1.35 -2.78
N GLN A 74 14.59 -1.57 -3.32
CA GLN A 74 13.96 -2.89 -3.34
C GLN A 74 14.72 -3.89 -4.21
N LEU A 75 15.28 -3.47 -5.34
CA LEU A 75 16.00 -4.32 -6.28
C LEU A 75 17.28 -4.95 -5.67
N PRO A 76 18.22 -4.18 -5.07
CA PRO A 76 19.41 -4.74 -4.46
C PRO A 76 19.12 -5.54 -3.18
N GLY A 77 17.98 -5.31 -2.53
CA GLY A 77 17.60 -5.96 -1.28
C GLY A 77 17.54 -7.50 -1.39
N GLY A 78 17.05 -8.01 -2.50
CA GLY A 78 17.02 -9.46 -2.75
C GLY A 78 18.42 -10.07 -2.82
N LEU A 79 19.35 -9.42 -3.52
CA LEU A 79 20.75 -9.88 -3.64
C LEU A 79 21.49 -9.84 -2.31
N ILE A 80 21.27 -8.80 -1.53
CA ILE A 80 21.88 -8.63 -0.20
C ILE A 80 21.33 -9.68 0.77
N ALA A 81 20.03 -9.94 0.76
CA ALA A 81 19.39 -10.96 1.60
C ALA A 81 19.99 -12.35 1.39
N ASP A 82 20.28 -12.67 0.14
CA ASP A 82 20.83 -13.96 -0.26
C ASP A 82 22.35 -14.10 0.02
N ARG A 83 23.04 -12.99 0.27
CA ARG A 83 24.49 -13.00 0.58
C ARG A 83 24.76 -12.95 2.09
N TYR A 84 24.01 -12.15 2.83
CA TYR A 84 24.29 -11.85 4.25
C TYR A 84 23.34 -12.54 5.22
N GLY A 85 22.39 -13.34 4.71
CA GLY A 85 21.35 -13.95 5.52
C GLY A 85 20.16 -13.02 5.74
N ARG A 86 19.01 -13.61 6.02
CA ARG A 86 17.73 -12.89 6.11
C ARG A 86 17.54 -12.21 7.45
N ARG A 87 17.88 -12.90 8.53
CA ARG A 87 17.76 -12.40 9.89
C ARG A 87 18.57 -11.11 10.08
N ASN A 88 19.84 -11.11 9.68
CA ASN A 88 20.73 -9.96 9.87
C ASN A 88 20.26 -8.76 9.06
N LEU A 89 19.79 -8.97 7.83
CA LEU A 89 19.27 -7.89 7.00
C LEU A 89 17.97 -7.29 7.58
N ILE A 90 17.08 -8.12 8.13
CA ILE A 90 15.86 -7.63 8.80
C ILE A 90 16.19 -6.83 10.06
N LEU A 91 17.17 -7.31 10.87
CA LEU A 91 17.61 -6.58 12.05
C LEU A 91 18.22 -5.21 11.68
N PHE A 92 19.13 -5.20 10.71
CA PHE A 92 19.71 -3.97 10.17
C PHE A 92 18.63 -3.00 9.68
N GLY A 93 17.71 -3.47 8.85
CA GLY A 93 16.61 -2.65 8.35
C GLY A 93 15.65 -2.16 9.45
N THR A 94 15.46 -2.95 10.52
CA THR A 94 14.66 -2.52 11.68
C THR A 94 15.35 -1.39 12.46
N VAL A 95 16.66 -1.46 12.63
CA VAL A 95 17.45 -0.36 13.22
C VAL A 95 17.40 0.87 12.33
N LEU A 96 17.66 0.70 11.05
CA LEU A 96 17.65 1.81 10.07
C LEU A 96 16.28 2.52 10.05
N ARG A 97 15.18 1.78 10.08
CA ARG A 97 13.82 2.30 10.11
C ARG A 97 13.54 3.25 11.29
N THR A 98 14.23 3.09 12.40
CA THR A 98 14.05 3.94 13.57
C THR A 98 14.49 5.38 13.33
N PHE A 99 15.47 5.58 12.45
CA PHE A 99 16.01 6.91 12.16
C PHE A 99 15.03 7.81 11.38
N GLY A 100 14.12 7.25 10.57
CA GLY A 100 13.12 8.04 9.85
C GLY A 100 12.27 8.91 10.79
N PRO A 101 11.50 8.33 11.73
CA PRO A 101 10.72 9.11 12.70
C PRO A 101 11.58 10.01 13.59
N VAL A 102 12.82 9.65 13.91
CA VAL A 102 13.74 10.51 14.67
C VAL A 102 14.05 11.77 13.87
N LEU A 103 14.40 11.66 12.60
CA LEU A 103 14.67 12.81 11.73
C LEU A 103 13.42 13.67 11.53
N TYR A 104 12.23 13.05 11.39
CA TYR A 104 10.97 13.78 11.32
C TYR A 104 10.68 14.57 12.60
N LEU A 105 10.99 13.99 13.75
CA LEU A 105 10.82 14.65 15.04
C LEU A 105 11.76 15.84 15.24
N LEU A 106 12.99 15.75 14.69
CA LEU A 106 14.01 16.79 14.79
C LEU A 106 13.92 17.83 13.67
N ALA A 107 13.10 17.59 12.65
CA ALA A 107 12.98 18.48 11.50
C ALA A 107 12.43 19.86 11.93
N THR A 108 13.13 20.92 11.48
CA THR A 108 12.76 22.33 11.67
C THR A 108 12.20 22.96 10.40
N SER A 109 12.43 22.34 9.24
CA SER A 109 11.86 22.71 7.95
C SER A 109 11.56 21.44 7.14
N TRP A 110 10.79 21.56 6.07
CA TRP A 110 10.38 20.43 5.27
C TRP A 110 11.55 19.73 4.56
N GLU A 111 12.64 20.44 4.24
CA GLU A 111 13.83 19.88 3.62
C GLU A 111 14.53 18.86 4.55
N TRP A 112 14.48 19.10 5.87
CA TRP A 112 15.04 18.18 6.86
C TRP A 112 14.26 16.87 7.00
N VAL A 113 13.06 16.79 6.43
CA VAL A 113 12.28 15.55 6.37
C VAL A 113 12.78 14.63 5.26
N ILE A 114 13.40 15.18 4.21
CA ILE A 114 13.89 14.40 3.06
C ILE A 114 14.94 13.34 3.47
N PRO A 115 15.99 13.62 4.26
CA PRO A 115 16.88 12.57 4.75
C PRO A 115 16.17 11.45 5.51
N GLY A 116 15.13 11.80 6.29
CA GLY A 116 14.29 10.82 6.99
C GLY A 116 13.51 9.93 6.03
N ALA A 117 12.99 10.50 4.95
CA ALA A 117 12.34 9.76 3.86
C ALA A 117 13.33 8.80 3.21
N ILE A 118 14.50 9.27 2.78
CA ILE A 118 15.56 8.45 2.16
C ILE A 118 15.90 7.23 3.05
N ILE A 119 16.11 7.45 4.33
CA ILE A 119 16.36 6.35 5.27
C ILE A 119 15.15 5.42 5.39
N ALA A 120 13.94 5.96 5.39
CA ALA A 120 12.72 5.14 5.39
C ALA A 120 12.64 4.29 4.10
N GLY A 121 12.96 4.85 2.94
CA GLY A 121 13.01 4.14 1.65
C GLY A 121 14.05 3.02 1.62
N MET A 122 15.22 3.23 2.24
CA MET A 122 16.24 2.18 2.38
C MET A 122 15.74 0.94 3.12
N THR A 123 14.67 1.05 3.90
CA THR A 123 14.04 -0.12 4.53
C THR A 123 13.45 -1.09 3.51
N SER A 124 13.21 -0.67 2.28
CA SER A 124 12.78 -1.54 1.18
C SER A 124 13.82 -2.63 0.84
N LEU A 125 15.09 -2.43 1.22
CA LEU A 125 16.15 -3.43 1.09
C LEU A 125 15.84 -4.75 1.82
N TYR A 126 15.20 -4.69 2.98
CA TYR A 126 14.92 -5.89 3.74
C TYR A 126 13.57 -6.56 3.40
N MET A 127 12.72 -5.93 2.60
CA MET A 127 11.41 -6.48 2.24
C MET A 127 11.47 -7.86 1.55
N PRO A 128 12.42 -8.12 0.62
CA PRO A 128 12.58 -9.47 0.06
C PRO A 128 12.95 -10.52 1.11
N ALA A 129 13.86 -10.20 2.05
CA ALA A 129 14.24 -11.07 3.15
C ALA A 129 13.07 -11.35 4.10
N PHE A 130 12.29 -10.33 4.38
CA PHE A 130 11.10 -10.36 5.19
C PHE A 130 10.02 -11.30 4.62
N ASN A 131 9.70 -11.14 3.34
CA ASN A 131 8.76 -12.00 2.63
C ASN A 131 9.25 -13.46 2.56
N ALA A 132 10.57 -13.65 2.40
CA ALA A 132 11.16 -14.97 2.34
C ALA A 132 11.08 -15.71 3.70
N ILE A 133 11.39 -15.05 4.82
CA ILE A 133 11.25 -15.64 6.16
C ILE A 133 9.79 -16.07 6.40
N ILE A 134 8.81 -15.23 6.05
CA ILE A 134 7.39 -15.57 6.22
C ILE A 134 7.04 -16.79 5.36
N ALA A 135 7.44 -16.80 4.07
CA ALA A 135 7.16 -17.90 3.16
C ALA A 135 7.76 -19.23 3.60
N GLU A 136 8.96 -19.20 4.21
CA GLU A 136 9.68 -20.39 4.69
C GLU A 136 9.19 -20.86 6.06
N SER A 137 8.65 -19.94 6.84
CA SER A 137 8.07 -20.25 8.15
C SER A 137 6.65 -20.85 8.05
N LEU A 138 6.05 -20.84 6.85
CA LEU A 138 4.71 -21.38 6.60
C LEU A 138 4.79 -22.73 5.84
N PRO A 139 3.96 -23.73 6.22
CA PRO A 139 3.83 -24.97 5.45
C PRO A 139 3.43 -24.67 4.00
N SER A 140 4.11 -25.32 3.02
CA SER A 140 3.91 -25.04 1.58
C SER A 140 2.46 -25.18 1.12
N ARG A 141 1.72 -26.12 1.69
CA ARG A 141 0.29 -26.37 1.39
C ARG A 141 -0.64 -25.29 1.93
N ARG A 142 -0.21 -24.47 2.90
CA ARG A 142 -1.02 -23.49 3.62
C ARG A 142 -0.48 -22.06 3.53
N ARG A 143 0.48 -21.80 2.64
CA ARG A 143 1.13 -20.48 2.53
C ARG A 143 0.13 -19.34 2.29
N GLY A 144 -0.83 -19.53 1.38
CA GLY A 144 -1.82 -18.49 1.07
C GLY A 144 -2.66 -18.07 2.27
N SER A 145 -3.19 -19.05 3.00
CA SER A 145 -3.96 -18.76 4.23
C SER A 145 -3.10 -18.20 5.36
N GLY A 146 -1.85 -18.67 5.50
CA GLY A 146 -0.91 -18.16 6.46
C GLY A 146 -0.55 -16.69 6.23
N TYR A 147 -0.36 -16.29 4.96
CA TYR A 147 -0.21 -14.88 4.59
C TYR A 147 -1.46 -14.06 4.92
N GLY A 148 -2.67 -14.61 4.70
CA GLY A 148 -3.92 -13.93 5.06
C GLY A 148 -4.04 -13.65 6.56
N VAL A 149 -3.65 -14.61 7.41
CA VAL A 149 -3.61 -14.42 8.88
C VAL A 149 -2.55 -13.38 9.25
N TYR A 150 -1.35 -13.49 8.71
CA TYR A 150 -0.28 -12.53 8.92
C TYR A 150 -0.72 -11.09 8.54
N ASP A 151 -1.28 -10.89 7.35
CA ASP A 151 -1.78 -9.61 6.87
C ASP A 151 -2.89 -9.06 7.77
N SER A 152 -3.78 -9.93 8.28
CA SER A 152 -4.84 -9.52 9.21
C SER A 152 -4.27 -9.00 10.53
N ILE A 153 -3.31 -9.71 11.12
CA ILE A 153 -2.62 -9.27 12.36
C ILE A 153 -1.92 -7.93 12.14
N MET A 154 -1.31 -7.73 10.97
CA MET A 154 -0.60 -6.50 10.65
C MET A 154 -1.52 -5.30 10.45
N ARG A 155 -2.68 -5.49 9.80
CA ARG A 155 -3.53 -4.38 9.33
C ARG A 155 -4.61 -3.96 10.32
N ILE A 156 -5.23 -4.91 11.03
CA ILE A 156 -6.39 -4.63 11.88
C ILE A 156 -6.13 -3.52 12.92
N PRO A 157 -5.02 -3.54 13.70
CA PRO A 157 -4.77 -2.48 14.67
C PRO A 157 -4.57 -1.10 14.03
N GLY A 158 -3.97 -1.06 12.83
CA GLY A 158 -3.76 0.16 12.06
C GLY A 158 -5.04 0.85 11.60
N ILE A 159 -6.14 0.10 11.43
CA ILE A 159 -7.43 0.66 11.01
C ILE A 159 -7.99 1.63 12.05
N PHE A 160 -7.77 1.38 13.33
CA PHE A 160 -8.29 2.20 14.43
C PHE A 160 -7.36 3.36 14.83
N ALA A 161 -6.11 3.31 14.40
CA ALA A 161 -5.11 4.31 14.78
C ALA A 161 -5.45 5.75 14.31
N PRO A 162 -6.04 6.00 13.13
CA PRO A 162 -6.43 7.33 12.70
C PRO A 162 -7.45 8.01 13.63
N VAL A 163 -8.38 7.23 14.25
CA VAL A 163 -9.34 7.80 15.22
C VAL A 163 -8.60 8.34 16.46
N VAL A 164 -7.67 7.54 16.99
CA VAL A 164 -6.85 7.95 18.15
C VAL A 164 -5.98 9.15 17.76
N GLY A 165 -5.41 9.13 16.54
CA GLY A 165 -4.64 10.25 16.01
C GLY A 165 -5.45 11.54 15.91
N GLY A 166 -6.65 11.46 15.34
CA GLY A 166 -7.56 12.59 15.22
C GLY A 166 -7.96 13.15 16.59
N PHE A 167 -8.30 12.28 17.54
CA PHE A 167 -8.62 12.69 18.91
C PHE A 167 -7.45 13.42 19.59
N LEU A 168 -6.23 12.91 19.45
CA LEU A 168 -5.05 13.57 20.03
C LEU A 168 -4.76 14.92 19.36
N VAL A 169 -4.97 15.02 18.05
CA VAL A 169 -4.78 16.27 17.30
C VAL A 169 -5.84 17.31 17.70
N ASP A 170 -7.09 16.92 17.89
CA ASP A 170 -8.16 17.82 18.36
C ASP A 170 -7.94 18.28 19.81
N THR A 171 -7.44 17.40 20.68
CA THR A 171 -7.31 17.67 22.11
C THR A 171 -6.03 18.47 22.43
N TYR A 172 -4.90 18.09 21.82
CA TYR A 172 -3.57 18.65 22.15
C TYR A 172 -2.98 19.52 21.03
N GLY A 173 -3.70 19.66 19.90
CA GLY A 173 -3.25 20.38 18.73
C GLY A 173 -2.42 19.52 17.77
N LEU A 174 -2.36 19.95 16.51
CA LEU A 174 -1.70 19.22 15.42
C LEU A 174 -0.22 18.95 15.70
N TYR A 175 0.51 19.93 16.24
CA TYR A 175 1.92 19.79 16.55
C TYR A 175 2.19 18.67 17.57
N ALA A 176 1.52 18.73 18.71
CA ALA A 176 1.72 17.75 19.78
C ALA A 176 1.20 16.35 19.40
N GLY A 177 0.03 16.28 18.74
CA GLY A 177 -0.58 15.03 18.31
C GLY A 177 0.30 14.25 17.35
N VAL A 178 0.83 14.89 16.30
CA VAL A 178 1.72 14.24 15.33
C VAL A 178 3.03 13.80 16.00
N ARG A 179 3.64 14.68 16.80
CA ARG A 179 4.91 14.37 17.49
C ARG A 179 4.77 13.24 18.51
N ALA A 180 3.63 13.15 19.19
CA ALA A 180 3.35 12.04 20.10
C ALA A 180 3.40 10.69 19.35
N PHE A 181 2.77 10.60 18.17
CA PHE A 181 2.85 9.37 17.36
C PHE A 181 4.25 9.10 16.81
N LEU A 182 5.04 10.11 16.46
CA LEU A 182 6.43 9.93 16.04
C LEU A 182 7.26 9.35 17.21
N ILE A 183 7.07 9.84 18.43
CA ILE A 183 7.74 9.32 19.63
C ILE A 183 7.31 7.87 19.89
N LEU A 184 6.00 7.58 19.83
CA LEU A 184 5.48 6.23 19.99
C LEU A 184 6.01 5.28 18.90
N GLN A 185 6.17 5.76 17.66
CA GLN A 185 6.74 4.99 16.55
C GLN A 185 8.23 4.67 16.77
N ILE A 186 9.00 5.60 17.34
CA ILE A 186 10.37 5.35 17.78
C ILE A 186 10.40 4.27 18.86
N GLY A 187 9.54 4.38 19.88
CA GLY A 187 9.38 3.37 20.91
C GLY A 187 9.02 2.00 20.36
N ALA A 188 8.04 1.94 19.45
CA ALA A 188 7.65 0.73 18.73
C ALA A 188 8.81 0.12 17.92
N SER A 189 9.66 0.95 17.34
CA SER A 189 10.86 0.50 16.61
C SER A 189 11.88 -0.12 17.57
N ILE A 190 12.14 0.49 18.73
CA ILE A 190 13.05 -0.02 19.76
C ILE A 190 12.54 -1.38 20.27
N VAL A 191 11.26 -1.48 20.61
CA VAL A 191 10.62 -2.76 20.99
C VAL A 191 10.78 -3.77 19.87
N GLY A 192 10.57 -3.34 18.61
CA GLY A 192 10.75 -4.18 17.43
C GLY A 192 12.18 -4.71 17.28
N ILE A 193 13.19 -3.90 17.53
CA ILE A 193 14.62 -4.30 17.50
C ILE A 193 14.85 -5.39 18.55
N ILE A 194 14.45 -5.14 19.81
CA ILE A 194 14.65 -6.06 20.92
C ILE A 194 13.96 -7.40 20.67
N VAL A 195 12.66 -7.37 20.34
CA VAL A 195 11.87 -8.58 20.08
C VAL A 195 12.45 -9.38 18.92
N ARG A 196 12.76 -8.72 17.79
CA ARG A 196 13.33 -9.39 16.62
C ARG A 196 14.72 -9.96 16.89
N TYR A 197 15.56 -9.23 17.61
CA TYR A 197 16.89 -9.72 17.99
C TYR A 197 16.83 -11.00 18.83
N LEU A 198 15.91 -11.06 19.79
CA LEU A 198 15.77 -12.19 20.71
C LEU A 198 15.03 -13.38 20.12
N THR A 199 14.12 -13.16 19.15
CA THR A 199 13.19 -14.22 18.71
C THR A 199 13.40 -14.68 17.26
N LEU A 200 13.92 -13.82 16.36
CA LEU A 200 14.10 -14.21 14.97
C LEU A 200 15.18 -15.26 14.82
N GLN A 201 14.81 -16.33 14.11
CA GLN A 201 15.71 -17.40 13.72
C GLN A 201 16.02 -17.31 12.23
N GLU A 202 17.28 -17.59 11.86
CA GLU A 202 17.69 -17.64 10.45
C GLU A 202 17.03 -18.84 9.76
N THR A 203 16.44 -18.57 8.59
CA THR A 203 15.79 -19.61 7.77
C THR A 203 16.55 -19.86 6.47
N PHE A 204 17.60 -19.11 6.22
CA PHE A 204 18.34 -19.17 4.96
C PHE A 204 19.13 -20.45 4.83
N VAL A 205 18.80 -21.25 3.79
CA VAL A 205 19.58 -22.39 3.35
C VAL A 205 20.23 -22.03 2.01
N HIS A 206 21.54 -22.11 1.93
CA HIS A 206 22.29 -21.83 0.70
C HIS A 206 21.82 -22.76 -0.42
N LYS A 207 21.13 -22.22 -1.42
CA LYS A 207 20.80 -22.95 -2.64
C LYS A 207 21.82 -22.61 -3.72
N THR A 208 22.63 -23.59 -4.09
CA THR A 208 23.52 -23.52 -5.26
C THR A 208 22.68 -23.70 -6.52
N GLY A 209 22.31 -22.61 -7.19
CA GLY A 209 21.60 -22.65 -8.47
C GLY A 209 21.75 -21.33 -9.25
N LYS A 210 21.84 -21.42 -10.59
CA LYS A 210 21.83 -20.23 -11.46
C LYS A 210 20.47 -19.53 -11.32
N ARG A 211 20.47 -18.24 -11.01
CA ARG A 211 19.27 -17.41 -10.93
C ARG A 211 18.93 -16.82 -12.29
N PRO A 212 17.66 -16.68 -12.61
CA PRO A 212 17.27 -15.94 -13.79
C PRO A 212 17.68 -14.45 -13.65
N PRO A 213 17.97 -13.76 -14.75
CA PRO A 213 18.32 -12.35 -14.72
C PRO A 213 17.17 -11.52 -14.12
N ILE A 214 17.52 -10.60 -13.21
CA ILE A 214 16.58 -9.78 -12.44
C ILE A 214 15.98 -8.64 -13.29
N ILE A 215 16.63 -8.29 -14.41
CA ILE A 215 16.21 -7.18 -15.27
C ILE A 215 15.48 -7.75 -16.48
N PRO A 216 14.22 -7.30 -16.74
CA PRO A 216 13.52 -7.67 -17.96
C PRO A 216 14.30 -7.18 -19.18
N THR A 217 14.58 -8.06 -20.11
CA THR A 217 15.21 -7.71 -21.39
C THR A 217 14.18 -7.11 -22.35
N THR A 218 14.64 -6.35 -23.34
CA THR A 218 13.77 -5.81 -24.42
C THR A 218 12.99 -6.90 -25.14
N GLU A 219 13.50 -8.12 -25.19
CA GLU A 219 12.81 -9.30 -25.71
C GLU A 219 11.58 -9.69 -24.88
N THR A 220 11.68 -9.55 -23.55
CA THR A 220 10.55 -9.81 -22.64
C THR A 220 9.34 -8.92 -22.97
N PHE A 221 9.57 -7.67 -23.38
CA PHE A 221 8.49 -6.75 -23.76
C PHE A 221 7.81 -7.13 -25.09
N ARG A 222 8.58 -7.62 -26.05
CA ARG A 222 8.04 -8.00 -27.36
C ARG A 222 7.18 -9.26 -27.32
N GLU A 223 7.43 -10.12 -26.35
CA GLU A 223 6.70 -11.39 -26.16
C GLU A 223 5.43 -11.27 -25.30
N LEU A 224 5.12 -10.06 -24.76
CA LEU A 224 3.94 -9.89 -23.93
C LEU A 224 2.66 -10.01 -24.74
N PRO A 225 1.67 -10.80 -24.28
CA PRO A 225 0.34 -10.84 -24.89
C PRO A 225 -0.31 -9.45 -24.92
N ARG A 226 -1.03 -9.12 -25.99
CA ARG A 226 -1.72 -7.83 -26.11
C ARG A 226 -2.55 -7.42 -24.89
N PRO A 227 -3.34 -8.30 -24.24
CA PRO A 227 -4.08 -7.94 -23.04
C PRO A 227 -3.16 -7.45 -21.91
N ILE A 228 -1.98 -8.04 -21.74
CA ILE A 228 -1.00 -7.61 -20.71
C ILE A 228 -0.43 -6.22 -21.03
N VAL A 229 -0.12 -5.93 -22.29
CA VAL A 229 0.34 -4.58 -22.69
C VAL A 229 -0.72 -3.53 -22.36
N ILE A 230 -1.99 -3.82 -22.66
CA ILE A 230 -3.10 -2.92 -22.32
C ILE A 230 -3.24 -2.78 -20.80
N MET A 231 -3.12 -3.87 -20.05
CA MET A 231 -3.13 -3.82 -18.56
C MET A 231 -1.99 -2.97 -18.01
N VAL A 232 -0.79 -3.00 -18.61
CA VAL A 232 0.33 -2.10 -18.27
C VAL A 232 -0.06 -0.65 -18.51
N ILE A 233 -0.58 -0.31 -19.69
CA ILE A 233 -1.01 1.05 -20.03
C ILE A 233 -2.09 1.54 -19.06
N VAL A 234 -3.10 0.73 -18.81
CA VAL A 234 -4.19 1.03 -17.87
C VAL A 234 -3.67 1.23 -16.43
N SER A 235 -2.67 0.43 -16.02
CA SER A 235 -2.02 0.58 -14.71
C SER A 235 -1.26 1.90 -14.61
N ILE A 236 -0.53 2.27 -15.66
CA ILE A 236 0.21 3.53 -15.73
C ILE A 236 -0.76 4.73 -15.63
N ILE A 237 -1.80 4.77 -16.47
CA ILE A 237 -2.78 5.86 -16.48
C ILE A 237 -3.51 5.93 -15.13
N GLY A 238 -3.96 4.79 -14.59
CA GLY A 238 -4.67 4.73 -13.31
C GLY A 238 -3.79 5.12 -12.12
N SER A 239 -2.52 4.71 -12.12
CA SER A 239 -1.57 5.07 -11.05
C SER A 239 -1.20 6.55 -11.11
N PHE A 240 -1.01 7.10 -12.30
CA PHE A 240 -0.81 8.54 -12.50
C PHE A 240 -2.00 9.32 -11.95
N SER A 241 -3.22 8.94 -12.36
CA SER A 241 -4.47 9.54 -11.88
C SER A 241 -4.57 9.51 -10.35
N GLY A 242 -4.39 8.34 -9.74
CA GLY A 242 -4.51 8.18 -8.30
C GLY A 242 -3.46 8.98 -7.52
N ARG A 243 -2.20 8.97 -7.97
CA ARG A 243 -1.11 9.70 -7.32
C ARG A 243 -1.23 11.22 -7.44
N LEU A 244 -1.91 11.71 -8.46
CA LEU A 244 -2.16 13.14 -8.63
C LEU A 244 -2.85 13.78 -7.42
N VAL A 245 -3.63 12.99 -6.66
CA VAL A 245 -4.44 13.48 -5.52
C VAL A 245 -4.18 12.75 -4.20
N PHE A 246 -3.55 11.60 -4.22
CA PHE A 246 -3.41 10.71 -3.05
C PHE A 246 -2.90 11.44 -1.79
N ASP A 247 -1.87 12.26 -1.95
CA ASP A 247 -1.22 12.97 -0.85
C ASP A 247 -2.05 14.17 -0.34
N TYR A 248 -3.04 14.59 -1.13
CA TYR A 248 -3.82 15.81 -0.89
C TYR A 248 -5.25 15.55 -0.41
N VAL A 249 -5.77 14.33 -0.49
CA VAL A 249 -7.14 13.98 -0.08
C VAL A 249 -7.41 14.39 1.37
N ASN A 250 -6.51 14.04 2.29
CA ASN A 250 -6.66 14.39 3.70
C ASN A 250 -6.43 15.89 3.96
N LEU A 251 -5.49 16.49 3.24
CA LEU A 251 -5.24 17.93 3.31
C LEU A 251 -6.46 18.73 2.85
N TYR A 252 -7.10 18.32 1.75
CA TYR A 252 -8.32 18.91 1.24
C TYR A 252 -9.47 18.80 2.26
N ALA A 253 -9.62 17.65 2.88
CA ALA A 253 -10.63 17.42 3.91
C ALA A 253 -10.45 18.34 5.12
N LEU A 254 -9.21 18.54 5.57
CA LEU A 254 -8.90 19.37 6.75
C LEU A 254 -8.92 20.86 6.42
N GLU A 255 -8.33 21.29 5.28
CA GLU A 255 -8.18 22.71 4.95
C GLU A 255 -9.37 23.31 4.20
N ILE A 256 -9.94 22.57 3.25
CA ILE A 256 -11.02 23.10 2.39
C ILE A 256 -12.38 22.71 2.97
N LEU A 257 -12.62 21.44 3.24
CA LEU A 257 -13.90 20.97 3.77
C LEU A 257 -14.06 21.23 5.28
N LYS A 258 -13.00 21.68 5.97
CA LYS A 258 -12.97 21.97 7.42
C LYS A 258 -13.47 20.82 8.28
N ILE A 259 -13.19 19.58 7.86
CA ILE A 259 -13.49 18.39 8.64
C ILE A 259 -12.54 18.35 9.84
N THR A 260 -13.06 18.11 11.04
CA THR A 260 -12.19 18.03 12.23
C THR A 260 -11.27 16.82 12.17
N PRO A 261 -10.09 16.85 12.77
CA PRO A 261 -9.17 15.73 12.84
C PRO A 261 -9.79 14.42 13.35
N THR A 262 -10.61 14.48 14.41
CA THR A 262 -11.34 13.30 14.92
C THR A 262 -12.30 12.73 13.89
N HIS A 263 -13.07 13.58 13.20
CA HIS A 263 -13.97 13.14 12.15
C HIS A 263 -13.20 12.53 10.97
N LEU A 264 -12.07 13.12 10.55
CA LEU A 264 -11.24 12.53 9.51
C LEU A 264 -10.68 11.15 9.93
N GLY A 265 -10.24 11.02 11.18
CA GLY A 265 -9.81 9.75 11.74
C GLY A 265 -10.91 8.69 11.72
N LEU A 266 -12.14 9.06 12.12
CA LEU A 266 -13.31 8.17 12.04
C LEU A 266 -13.63 7.75 10.61
N ILE A 267 -13.64 8.69 9.66
CA ILE A 267 -13.89 8.42 8.24
C ILE A 267 -12.85 7.43 7.70
N THR A 268 -11.56 7.69 7.96
CA THR A 268 -10.47 6.82 7.51
C THR A 268 -10.60 5.40 8.10
N SER A 269 -10.96 5.30 9.37
CA SER A 269 -11.13 4.02 10.07
C SER A 269 -12.35 3.26 9.55
N ILE A 270 -13.49 3.94 9.34
CA ILE A 270 -14.70 3.32 8.78
C ILE A 270 -14.44 2.84 7.34
N ALA A 271 -13.82 3.67 6.51
CA ALA A 271 -13.46 3.30 5.14
C ALA A 271 -12.49 2.10 5.12
N GLY A 272 -11.48 2.09 6.00
CA GLY A 272 -10.55 0.96 6.18
C GLY A 272 -11.25 -0.33 6.62
N LEU A 273 -12.21 -0.24 7.53
CA LEU A 273 -13.01 -1.38 7.98
C LEU A 273 -13.91 -1.92 6.85
N VAL A 274 -14.59 -1.03 6.11
CA VAL A 274 -15.39 -1.41 4.93
C VAL A 274 -14.53 -2.12 3.89
N LEU A 275 -13.35 -1.58 3.58
CA LEU A 275 -12.39 -2.20 2.66
C LEU A 275 -12.00 -3.61 3.12
N LEU A 276 -11.63 -3.77 4.40
CA LEU A 276 -11.25 -5.06 4.98
C LEU A 276 -12.39 -6.09 4.87
N LEU A 277 -13.60 -5.71 5.27
CA LEU A 277 -14.76 -6.60 5.28
C LEU A 277 -15.21 -7.00 3.86
N LEU A 278 -15.07 -6.11 2.87
CA LEU A 278 -15.51 -6.36 1.51
C LEU A 278 -14.45 -7.02 0.62
N THR A 279 -13.17 -7.06 1.02
CA THR A 279 -12.11 -7.65 0.19
C THR A 279 -12.37 -9.12 -0.14
N LEU A 280 -12.75 -9.94 0.84
CA LEU A 280 -13.04 -11.36 0.62
C LEU A 280 -14.35 -11.60 -0.17
N PRO A 281 -15.50 -10.98 0.18
CA PRO A 281 -16.70 -11.07 -0.65
C PRO A 281 -16.49 -10.63 -2.10
N SER A 282 -15.69 -9.58 -2.32
CA SER A 282 -15.38 -9.11 -3.66
C SER A 282 -14.58 -10.11 -4.48
N ALA A 283 -13.62 -10.81 -3.87
CA ALA A 283 -12.90 -11.89 -4.54
C ALA A 283 -13.85 -13.02 -4.97
N MET A 284 -14.78 -13.42 -4.10
CA MET A 284 -15.82 -14.42 -4.41
C MET A 284 -16.75 -13.97 -5.54
N LEU A 285 -17.09 -12.68 -5.58
CA LEU A 285 -17.90 -12.11 -6.67
C LEU A 285 -17.13 -12.13 -8.01
N ALA A 286 -15.85 -11.81 -7.99
CA ALA A 286 -14.99 -11.86 -9.17
C ALA A 286 -14.89 -13.29 -9.77
N ASP A 287 -14.80 -14.31 -8.91
CA ASP A 287 -14.77 -15.70 -9.35
C ASP A 287 -16.12 -16.16 -9.95
N LYS A 288 -17.26 -15.64 -9.43
CA LYS A 288 -18.60 -16.01 -9.87
C LYS A 288 -19.08 -15.26 -11.12
N TYR A 289 -18.85 -13.95 -11.20
CA TYR A 289 -19.39 -13.06 -12.23
C TYR A 289 -18.36 -12.61 -13.26
N GLY A 290 -17.12 -13.09 -13.18
CA GLY A 290 -16.00 -12.71 -14.04
C GLY A 290 -15.12 -11.62 -13.44
N ARG A 291 -13.82 -11.77 -13.67
CA ARG A 291 -12.80 -10.86 -13.10
C ARG A 291 -12.81 -9.50 -13.79
N LYS A 292 -13.00 -9.49 -15.11
CA LYS A 292 -13.07 -8.25 -15.91
C LYS A 292 -14.20 -7.34 -15.42
N ASN A 293 -15.40 -7.87 -15.19
CA ASN A 293 -16.55 -7.09 -14.74
C ASN A 293 -16.32 -6.48 -13.37
N ASN A 294 -15.76 -7.25 -12.44
CA ASN A 294 -15.43 -6.77 -11.10
C ASN A 294 -14.39 -5.64 -11.12
N ILE A 295 -13.33 -5.82 -11.91
CA ILE A 295 -12.30 -4.80 -12.13
C ILE A 295 -12.90 -3.56 -12.79
N MET A 296 -13.77 -3.73 -13.78
CA MET A 296 -14.41 -2.60 -14.47
C MET A 296 -15.27 -1.78 -13.52
N LEU A 297 -16.07 -2.44 -12.67
CA LEU A 297 -16.88 -1.75 -11.66
C LEU A 297 -16.00 -0.91 -10.72
N SER A 298 -14.89 -1.46 -10.25
CA SER A 298 -13.91 -0.70 -9.47
C SER A 298 -13.35 0.49 -10.23
N ARG A 299 -12.99 0.29 -11.50
CA ARG A 299 -12.41 1.35 -12.35
C ARG A 299 -13.39 2.44 -12.77
N VAL A 300 -14.68 2.20 -12.61
CA VAL A 300 -15.70 3.25 -12.73
C VAL A 300 -15.87 3.97 -11.39
N ILE A 301 -16.02 3.22 -10.29
CA ILE A 301 -16.29 3.79 -8.95
C ILE A 301 -15.15 4.65 -8.45
N THR A 302 -13.90 4.15 -8.49
CA THR A 302 -12.77 4.83 -7.84
C THR A 302 -12.42 6.19 -8.46
N PRO A 303 -12.47 6.41 -9.80
CA PRO A 303 -12.21 7.73 -10.37
C PRO A 303 -13.30 8.77 -10.06
N PHE A 304 -14.53 8.35 -9.77
CA PHE A 304 -15.56 9.30 -9.34
C PHE A 304 -15.30 9.88 -7.97
N THR A 305 -14.57 9.18 -7.11
CA THR A 305 -14.27 9.65 -5.74
C THR A 305 -13.58 11.02 -5.72
N PRO A 306 -12.47 11.26 -6.43
CA PRO A 306 -11.84 12.57 -6.46
C PRO A 306 -12.81 13.67 -6.88
N PHE A 307 -13.63 13.45 -7.90
CA PHE A 307 -14.64 14.43 -8.32
C PHE A 307 -15.68 14.67 -7.23
N LEU A 308 -16.23 13.60 -6.63
CA LEU A 308 -17.24 13.72 -5.58
C LEU A 308 -16.70 14.47 -4.34
N ILE A 309 -15.42 14.32 -4.01
CA ILE A 309 -14.78 15.07 -2.91
C ILE A 309 -14.89 16.57 -3.14
N THR A 310 -14.83 17.07 -4.38
CA THR A 310 -14.87 18.51 -4.68
C THR A 310 -16.26 19.15 -4.59
N ILE A 311 -17.31 18.33 -4.57
CA ILE A 311 -18.70 18.84 -4.56
C ILE A 311 -19.45 18.58 -3.25
N VAL A 312 -18.85 17.84 -2.31
CA VAL A 312 -19.46 17.56 -1.01
C VAL A 312 -18.93 18.52 0.06
N SER A 313 -19.72 18.69 1.13
CA SER A 313 -19.31 19.48 2.29
C SER A 313 -19.78 18.81 3.58
N GLY A 314 -18.97 18.94 4.64
CA GLY A 314 -19.27 18.40 5.95
C GLY A 314 -19.00 16.90 6.10
N PHE A 315 -19.19 16.40 7.32
CA PHE A 315 -18.81 15.04 7.74
C PHE A 315 -19.55 13.94 7.00
N THR A 316 -20.90 13.97 7.01
CA THR A 316 -21.72 12.86 6.50
C THR A 316 -21.57 12.64 4.98
N PRO A 317 -21.67 13.67 4.12
CA PRO A 317 -21.45 13.48 2.68
C PRO A 317 -20.03 13.01 2.36
N TYR A 318 -19.02 13.55 3.03
CA TYR A 318 -17.63 13.11 2.83
C TYR A 318 -17.42 11.66 3.28
N LEU A 319 -18.00 11.23 4.42
CA LEU A 319 -18.00 9.83 4.86
C LEU A 319 -18.61 8.92 3.80
N ILE A 320 -19.75 9.28 3.21
CA ILE A 320 -20.40 8.48 2.17
C ILE A 320 -19.48 8.33 0.95
N VAL A 321 -18.81 9.40 0.53
CA VAL A 321 -17.86 9.37 -0.59
C VAL A 321 -16.66 8.46 -0.28
N MET A 322 -16.12 8.52 0.94
CA MET A 322 -14.99 7.67 1.32
C MET A 322 -15.37 6.19 1.48
N VAL A 323 -16.59 5.91 1.95
CA VAL A 323 -17.13 4.53 1.97
C VAL A 323 -17.35 4.03 0.54
N PHE A 324 -17.89 4.87 -0.36
CA PHE A 324 -18.03 4.53 -1.78
C PHE A 324 -16.67 4.20 -2.42
N ASN A 325 -15.63 5.00 -2.13
CA ASN A 325 -14.26 4.71 -2.55
C ASN A 325 -13.74 3.36 -2.00
N ALA A 326 -14.02 3.07 -0.71
CA ALA A 326 -13.62 1.81 -0.10
C ALA A 326 -14.28 0.60 -0.77
N ILE A 327 -15.56 0.70 -1.12
CA ILE A 327 -16.30 -0.32 -1.90
C ILE A 327 -15.64 -0.50 -3.27
N GLY A 328 -15.40 0.59 -4.00
CA GLY A 328 -14.73 0.55 -5.31
C GLY A 328 -13.34 -0.08 -5.22
N SER A 329 -12.57 0.26 -4.19
CA SER A 329 -11.24 -0.29 -3.97
C SER A 329 -11.26 -1.79 -3.62
N ALA A 330 -12.26 -2.25 -2.87
CA ALA A 330 -12.45 -3.66 -2.53
C ALA A 330 -12.70 -4.53 -3.77
N LEU A 331 -13.33 -4.00 -4.81
CA LEU A 331 -13.60 -4.71 -6.06
C LEU A 331 -12.33 -5.04 -6.87
N GLY A 332 -11.16 -4.58 -6.48
CA GLY A 332 -9.89 -5.05 -7.01
C GLY A 332 -9.48 -4.49 -8.36
N GLY A 333 -9.71 -3.20 -8.59
CA GLY A 333 -9.46 -2.50 -9.85
C GLY A 333 -8.00 -2.19 -10.20
N GLY A 334 -7.02 -2.85 -9.59
CA GLY A 334 -5.61 -2.69 -9.96
C GLY A 334 -4.90 -1.49 -9.34
N GLY A 335 -5.32 -1.07 -8.15
CA GLY A 335 -4.51 -0.18 -7.31
C GLY A 335 -3.33 -0.94 -6.68
N VAL A 336 -2.26 -0.21 -6.37
CA VAL A 336 -1.04 -0.74 -5.71
C VAL A 336 -1.35 -1.28 -4.29
N GLN A 337 -2.56 -1.09 -3.78
CA GLN A 337 -2.98 -1.42 -2.42
C GLN A 337 -3.94 -2.61 -2.34
N ALA A 338 -4.31 -2.99 -1.12
CA ALA A 338 -5.25 -4.07 -0.81
C ALA A 338 -6.51 -4.00 -1.70
N GLY A 339 -6.92 -5.12 -2.28
CA GLY A 339 -8.03 -5.19 -3.23
C GLY A 339 -7.63 -5.62 -4.65
N ALA A 340 -6.32 -5.69 -4.94
CA ALA A 340 -5.83 -6.12 -6.25
C ALA A 340 -6.02 -7.63 -6.56
N SER A 341 -6.84 -8.36 -5.79
CA SER A 341 -7.02 -9.81 -5.95
C SER A 341 -7.54 -10.18 -7.35
N ALA A 342 -8.59 -9.50 -7.83
CA ALA A 342 -9.14 -9.75 -9.16
C ALA A 342 -8.15 -9.39 -10.26
N TRP A 343 -7.38 -8.30 -10.10
CA TRP A 343 -6.35 -7.89 -11.04
C TRP A 343 -5.21 -8.90 -11.14
N ASN A 344 -4.66 -9.33 -10.01
CA ASN A 344 -3.59 -10.32 -9.95
C ASN A 344 -4.06 -11.68 -10.46
N ALA A 345 -5.31 -12.04 -10.19
CA ALA A 345 -5.92 -13.26 -10.71
C ALA A 345 -6.08 -13.21 -12.23
N LEU A 346 -6.50 -12.08 -12.81
CA LEU A 346 -6.59 -11.91 -14.27
C LEU A 346 -5.19 -12.01 -14.93
N ILE A 347 -4.15 -11.43 -14.34
CA ILE A 347 -2.77 -11.61 -14.80
C ILE A 347 -2.38 -13.09 -14.76
N ALA A 348 -2.75 -13.79 -13.68
CA ALA A 348 -2.44 -15.21 -13.53
C ALA A 348 -3.16 -16.11 -14.55
N ASP A 349 -4.31 -15.70 -15.06
CA ASP A 349 -5.00 -16.44 -16.13
C ASP A 349 -4.36 -16.24 -17.51
N ILE A 350 -3.74 -15.08 -17.74
CA ILE A 350 -3.18 -14.72 -19.05
C ILE A 350 -1.69 -15.12 -19.15
N VAL A 351 -0.97 -15.10 -18.02
CA VAL A 351 0.50 -15.26 -17.97
C VAL A 351 0.88 -16.58 -17.32
N SER A 352 1.77 -17.34 -17.97
CA SER A 352 2.35 -18.58 -17.40
C SER A 352 3.02 -18.32 -16.06
N SER A 353 3.00 -19.30 -15.15
CA SER A 353 3.56 -19.21 -13.79
C SER A 353 5.01 -18.73 -13.75
N GLU A 354 5.81 -19.08 -14.75
CA GLU A 354 7.23 -18.71 -14.88
C GLU A 354 7.44 -17.21 -15.16
N LYS A 355 6.54 -16.60 -15.95
CA LYS A 355 6.64 -15.18 -16.37
C LYS A 355 5.87 -14.22 -15.46
N ARG A 356 5.01 -14.69 -14.55
CA ARG A 356 4.14 -13.84 -13.67
C ARG A 356 4.94 -12.87 -12.82
N ALA A 357 6.02 -13.32 -12.21
CA ALA A 357 6.86 -12.47 -11.37
C ALA A 357 7.50 -11.33 -12.19
N THR A 358 7.96 -11.63 -13.39
CA THR A 358 8.55 -10.65 -14.32
C THR A 358 7.52 -9.63 -14.77
N VAL A 359 6.31 -10.07 -15.15
CA VAL A 359 5.20 -9.19 -15.58
C VAL A 359 4.76 -8.28 -14.43
N ASN A 360 4.56 -8.81 -13.23
CA ASN A 360 4.19 -8.00 -12.06
C ASN A 360 5.28 -6.99 -11.69
N GLY A 361 6.54 -7.39 -11.75
CA GLY A 361 7.68 -6.48 -11.53
C GLY A 361 7.73 -5.35 -12.56
N LEU A 362 7.49 -5.68 -13.83
CA LEU A 362 7.43 -4.73 -14.92
C LEU A 362 6.30 -3.70 -14.72
N ILE A 363 5.08 -4.19 -14.47
CA ILE A 363 3.92 -3.33 -14.18
C ILE A 363 4.24 -2.42 -12.99
N GLY A 364 4.74 -2.98 -11.88
CA GLY A 364 5.09 -2.23 -10.68
C GLY A 364 6.12 -1.13 -10.95
N THR A 365 7.21 -1.45 -11.66
CA THR A 365 8.28 -0.49 -11.96
C THR A 365 7.79 0.63 -12.88
N LEU A 366 7.13 0.29 -14.00
CA LEU A 366 6.65 1.28 -14.97
C LEU A 366 5.59 2.20 -14.35
N THR A 367 4.66 1.63 -13.59
CA THR A 367 3.63 2.42 -12.90
C THR A 367 4.24 3.37 -11.88
N ALA A 368 5.22 2.93 -11.10
CA ALA A 368 5.84 3.76 -10.08
C ALA A 368 6.70 4.89 -10.69
N VAL A 369 7.47 4.61 -11.75
CA VAL A 369 8.28 5.64 -12.46
C VAL A 369 7.39 6.75 -13.02
N VAL A 370 6.27 6.39 -13.65
CA VAL A 370 5.36 7.39 -14.26
C VAL A 370 4.47 8.06 -13.20
N ALA A 371 4.08 7.35 -12.16
CA ALA A 371 3.24 7.89 -11.10
C ALA A 371 4.00 8.78 -10.10
N ALA A 372 5.32 8.61 -9.93
CA ALA A 372 6.09 9.40 -8.97
C ALA A 372 6.00 10.93 -9.23
N PRO A 373 6.22 11.45 -10.44
CA PRO A 373 6.11 12.88 -10.70
C PRO A 373 4.69 13.44 -10.61
N SER A 374 3.64 12.58 -10.70
CA SER A 374 2.26 13.06 -10.67
C SER A 374 1.88 13.71 -9.34
N SER A 375 2.49 13.28 -8.22
CA SER A 375 2.29 13.97 -6.93
C SER A 375 2.77 15.42 -6.98
N VAL A 376 3.92 15.70 -7.59
CA VAL A 376 4.42 17.09 -7.75
C VAL A 376 3.49 17.88 -8.67
N ILE A 377 3.06 17.28 -9.77
CA ILE A 377 2.11 17.91 -10.72
C ILE A 377 0.81 18.26 -9.99
N GLY A 378 0.28 17.35 -9.16
CA GLY A 378 -0.93 17.58 -8.37
C GLY A 378 -0.80 18.76 -7.42
N GLY A 379 0.33 18.86 -6.71
CA GLY A 379 0.61 19.99 -5.82
C GLY A 379 0.76 21.31 -6.57
N TRP A 380 1.47 21.31 -7.70
CA TRP A 380 1.62 22.46 -8.55
C TRP A 380 0.28 22.95 -9.13
N LEU A 381 -0.59 22.05 -9.57
CA LEU A 381 -1.94 22.38 -10.05
C LEU A 381 -2.79 23.03 -8.95
N TRP A 382 -2.71 22.47 -7.74
CA TRP A 382 -3.39 23.00 -6.55
C TRP A 382 -2.98 24.45 -6.24
N GLU A 383 -1.68 24.74 -6.27
CA GLU A 383 -1.15 26.08 -5.91
C GLU A 383 -1.29 27.10 -7.01
N THR A 384 -1.13 26.66 -8.29
CA THR A 384 -1.12 27.60 -9.42
C THR A 384 -2.52 27.98 -9.88
N PHE A 385 -3.48 27.07 -9.75
CA PHE A 385 -4.85 27.29 -10.23
C PHE A 385 -5.85 27.32 -9.06
N TYR A 386 -6.35 26.15 -8.67
CA TYR A 386 -7.29 26.01 -7.54
C TYR A 386 -7.25 24.57 -6.97
N PRO A 387 -7.62 24.40 -5.68
CA PRO A 387 -7.47 23.13 -4.97
C PRO A 387 -8.22 21.94 -5.58
N GLU A 388 -9.33 22.16 -6.28
CA GLU A 388 -10.17 21.13 -6.87
C GLU A 388 -9.61 20.58 -8.18
N LEU A 389 -8.78 21.35 -8.90
CA LEU A 389 -8.31 21.00 -10.24
C LEU A 389 -7.59 19.62 -10.31
N PRO A 390 -6.63 19.29 -9.43
CA PRO A 390 -5.99 17.98 -9.46
C PRO A 390 -6.99 16.84 -9.26
N PHE A 391 -8.05 17.02 -8.46
CA PHE A 391 -9.10 16.04 -8.24
C PHE A 391 -9.97 15.83 -9.48
N GLN A 392 -10.35 16.91 -10.14
CA GLN A 392 -11.14 16.86 -11.39
C GLN A 392 -10.36 16.17 -12.52
N LEU A 393 -9.08 16.53 -12.68
CA LEU A 393 -8.21 15.91 -13.67
C LEU A 393 -7.96 14.43 -13.35
N SER A 394 -7.76 14.08 -12.09
CA SER A 394 -7.64 12.69 -11.64
C SER A 394 -8.88 11.89 -12.04
N ALA A 395 -10.08 12.42 -11.83
CA ALA A 395 -11.32 11.76 -12.22
C ALA A 395 -11.37 11.49 -13.73
N ILE A 396 -11.07 12.49 -14.55
CA ILE A 396 -11.09 12.38 -16.02
C ILE A 396 -10.07 11.34 -16.49
N ILE A 397 -8.82 11.43 -16.03
CA ILE A 397 -7.73 10.52 -16.40
C ILE A 397 -8.07 9.08 -15.96
N GLY A 398 -8.62 8.92 -14.76
CA GLY A 398 -9.03 7.62 -14.24
C GLY A 398 -10.17 6.99 -15.07
N LEU A 399 -11.14 7.77 -15.52
CA LEU A 399 -12.20 7.30 -16.42
C LEU A 399 -11.65 6.93 -17.80
N VAL A 400 -10.67 7.66 -18.33
CA VAL A 400 -9.97 7.26 -19.57
C VAL A 400 -9.31 5.89 -19.39
N ALA A 401 -8.67 5.62 -18.25
CA ALA A 401 -8.12 4.29 -17.94
C ALA A 401 -9.20 3.21 -17.92
N ALA A 402 -10.41 3.51 -17.40
CA ALA A 402 -11.53 2.60 -17.40
C ALA A 402 -12.02 2.27 -18.82
N VAL A 403 -12.12 3.27 -19.68
CA VAL A 403 -12.51 3.10 -21.10
C VAL A 403 -11.48 2.24 -21.85
N VAL A 404 -10.18 2.53 -21.69
CA VAL A 404 -9.09 1.76 -22.31
C VAL A 404 -9.14 0.30 -21.83
N PHE A 405 -9.40 0.07 -20.54
CA PHE A 405 -9.53 -1.29 -20.00
C PHE A 405 -10.73 -2.02 -20.59
N TRP A 406 -11.88 -1.38 -20.67
CA TRP A 406 -13.12 -1.99 -21.16
C TRP A 406 -12.99 -2.53 -22.58
N PHE A 407 -12.44 -1.71 -23.49
CA PHE A 407 -12.30 -2.06 -24.89
C PHE A 407 -11.07 -2.92 -25.19
N GLY A 408 -10.02 -2.81 -24.36
CA GLY A 408 -8.73 -3.41 -24.67
C GLY A 408 -8.46 -4.76 -24.01
N VAL A 409 -9.12 -5.07 -22.89
CA VAL A 409 -8.88 -6.32 -22.16
C VAL A 409 -10.06 -7.27 -22.35
N HIS A 410 -9.78 -8.48 -22.81
CA HIS A 410 -10.76 -9.56 -22.92
C HIS A 410 -10.38 -10.65 -21.91
N GLU A 411 -11.38 -11.20 -21.23
CA GLU A 411 -11.18 -12.33 -20.32
C GLU A 411 -10.98 -13.58 -21.19
N PRO A 412 -9.98 -14.43 -20.91
CA PRO A 412 -9.82 -15.69 -21.62
C PRO A 412 -11.07 -16.57 -21.44
N ASP A 413 -11.51 -17.23 -22.52
CA ASP A 413 -12.59 -18.20 -22.42
C ASP A 413 -12.20 -19.33 -21.46
N LYS A 414 -13.00 -19.58 -20.42
CA LYS A 414 -12.79 -20.65 -19.42
C LYS A 414 -12.97 -22.07 -20.01
N SER A 415 -13.11 -22.22 -21.30
CA SER A 415 -13.53 -23.47 -21.96
C SER A 415 -12.39 -24.39 -22.43
N ILE A 416 -11.14 -24.26 -21.96
CA ILE A 416 -10.03 -25.03 -22.55
C ILE A 416 -9.33 -26.01 -21.56
N ASP A 417 -9.68 -26.05 -20.27
CA ASP A 417 -9.10 -27.07 -19.38
C ASP A 417 -10.13 -27.56 -18.33
N GLU A 418 -11.13 -28.35 -18.79
CA GLU A 418 -11.82 -29.39 -18.03
C GLU A 418 -11.62 -30.74 -18.68
#